data_0bcf1e020edc538d359f443e9920fb92
#
_entry.id   0bcf1e020edc538d359f443e9920fb92
#
_cell.length_a   1.000
_cell.length_b   1.000
_cell.length_c   1.000
_cell.angle_alpha   90.00
_cell.angle_beta   90.00
_cell.angle_gamma   90.00
#
_symmetry.space_group_name_H-M   'P 1'
#
loop_
_entity.id
_entity.type
_entity.pdbx_description
1 polymer ?
#
loop_
_entity_poly.entity_id
_entity_poly.type
_entity_poly.pdbx_seq_one_letter_code
_entity_poly.pdbx_strand_id
1 'polypeptide(L)'
;MNHTELLELLNDERTIFFYDCLQKLPADSIEYKLIDVFTFGVWSDYVALEQQLPEDLKLQPTSIAAQKLKCLTITSFYTNNSRAQYQTLKEITGAKDDDEVENIAIMAQGFGLVRIQIDQSASEIVCLRVASRCIHNTPEDLDKVISNIRDMKQRIKDVTN
;
A
#
# COMPACT_ATOMS: atom_id res chain seq x y z
N MET A 1 10.19 9.75 19.38
CA MET A 1 8.78 9.91 18.93
C MET A 1 7.92 9.10 19.86
N ASN A 2 6.93 9.70 20.48
CA ASN A 2 5.98 8.99 21.31
C ASN A 2 4.82 8.40 20.48
N HIS A 3 4.02 7.49 21.06
CA HIS A 3 2.93 6.83 20.36
C HIS A 3 1.89 7.81 19.80
N THR A 4 1.61 8.89 20.51
CA THR A 4 0.66 9.93 20.05
C THR A 4 1.18 10.66 18.82
N GLU A 5 2.43 11.09 18.84
CA GLU A 5 3.08 11.76 17.69
C GLU A 5 3.13 10.83 16.46
N LEU A 6 3.36 9.54 16.70
CA LEU A 6 3.38 8.54 15.63
C LEU A 6 1.99 8.38 14.99
N LEU A 7 0.94 8.27 15.80
CA LEU A 7 -0.43 8.16 15.28
C LEU A 7 -0.89 9.44 14.59
N GLU A 8 -0.50 10.61 15.09
CA GLU A 8 -0.75 11.88 14.40
C GLU A 8 -0.10 11.90 13.02
N LEU A 9 1.16 11.47 12.92
CA LEU A 9 1.87 11.36 11.64
C LEU A 9 1.19 10.38 10.68
N LEU A 10 0.77 9.21 11.17
CA LEU A 10 0.07 8.20 10.36
C LEU A 10 -1.30 8.70 9.87
N ASN A 11 -1.99 9.50 10.67
CA ASN A 11 -3.28 10.10 10.32
C ASN A 11 -3.17 11.43 9.54
N ASP A 12 -1.98 11.97 9.35
CA ASP A 12 -1.80 13.17 8.53
C ASP A 12 -2.05 12.87 7.05
N GLU A 13 -3.10 13.44 6.48
CA GLU A 13 -3.49 13.24 5.07
C GLU A 13 -2.42 13.60 4.05
N ARG A 14 -1.46 14.43 4.42
CA ARG A 14 -0.39 14.91 3.54
C ARG A 14 0.80 13.97 3.47
N THR A 15 0.96 13.14 4.50
CA THR A 15 2.10 12.24 4.63
C THR A 15 1.75 10.85 4.10
N ILE A 16 2.35 10.47 2.98
CA ILE A 16 2.14 9.17 2.32
C ILE A 16 3.39 8.30 2.37
N PHE A 17 4.57 8.92 2.41
CA PHE A 17 5.84 8.22 2.43
C PHE A 17 6.48 8.35 3.81
N PHE A 18 6.88 7.22 4.39
CA PHE A 18 7.33 7.13 5.77
C PHE A 18 8.81 6.73 5.92
N TYR A 19 9.54 6.63 4.82
CA TYR A 19 10.93 6.18 4.83
C TYR A 19 11.84 7.05 5.72
N ASP A 20 11.71 8.37 5.66
CA ASP A 20 12.49 9.29 6.49
C ASP A 20 12.16 9.16 7.99
N CYS A 21 10.91 8.80 8.32
CA CYS A 21 10.51 8.51 9.68
C CYS A 21 11.12 7.18 10.16
N LEU A 22 11.09 6.16 9.31
CA LEU A 22 11.64 4.85 9.61
C LEU A 22 13.13 4.93 9.98
N GLN A 23 13.91 5.75 9.25
CA GLN A 23 15.34 5.91 9.52
C GLN A 23 15.66 6.54 10.89
N LYS A 24 14.71 7.23 11.49
CA LYS A 24 14.89 7.90 12.80
C LYS A 24 14.50 7.03 13.99
N LEU A 25 13.87 5.89 13.74
CA LEU A 25 13.38 4.99 14.78
C LEU A 25 14.39 3.86 15.06
N PRO A 26 14.49 3.41 16.33
CA PRO A 26 15.29 2.24 16.66
C PRO A 26 14.73 0.98 15.97
N ALA A 27 15.58 0.23 15.29
CA ALA A 27 15.17 -0.92 14.48
C ALA A 27 14.43 -2.03 15.25
N ASP A 28 14.67 -2.15 16.55
CA ASP A 28 14.02 -3.15 17.41
C ASP A 28 12.72 -2.65 18.06
N SER A 29 12.34 -1.39 17.83
CA SER A 29 11.15 -0.81 18.44
C SER A 29 9.87 -1.28 17.75
N ILE A 30 8.76 -1.27 18.51
CA ILE A 30 7.45 -1.63 17.96
C ILE A 30 6.95 -0.55 16.99
N GLU A 31 7.32 0.70 17.23
CA GLU A 31 7.04 1.83 16.34
C GLU A 31 7.74 1.66 14.99
N TYR A 32 9.00 1.19 15.01
CA TYR A 32 9.72 0.86 13.78
C TYR A 32 8.97 -0.18 12.96
N LYS A 33 8.52 -1.28 13.58
CA LYS A 33 7.77 -2.34 12.91
C LYS A 33 6.48 -1.82 12.29
N LEU A 34 5.77 -0.93 12.98
CA LEU A 34 4.56 -0.33 12.45
C LEU A 34 4.85 0.57 11.24
N ILE A 35 5.84 1.43 11.33
CA ILE A 35 6.25 2.30 10.21
C ILE A 35 6.84 1.50 9.04
N ASP A 36 7.52 0.39 9.32
CA ASP A 36 8.02 -0.53 8.29
C ASP A 36 6.87 -1.09 7.44
N VAL A 37 5.77 -1.48 8.08
CA VAL A 37 4.55 -1.92 7.37
C VAL A 37 4.00 -0.81 6.46
N PHE A 38 3.94 0.44 6.93
CA PHE A 38 3.49 1.58 6.11
C PHE A 38 4.46 1.91 4.98
N THR A 39 5.75 1.66 5.17
CA THR A 39 6.78 1.96 4.17
C THR A 39 6.86 0.90 3.07
N PHE A 40 6.86 -0.36 3.44
CA PHE A 40 7.13 -1.49 2.55
C PHE A 40 6.03 -2.55 2.52
N GLY A 41 5.25 -2.67 3.58
CA GLY A 41 4.29 -3.73 3.78
C GLY A 41 2.91 -3.42 3.20
N VAL A 42 1.98 -4.32 3.48
CA VAL A 42 0.58 -4.27 3.05
C VAL A 42 -0.35 -4.53 4.23
N TRP A 43 -1.66 -4.45 4.01
CA TRP A 43 -2.67 -4.63 5.06
C TRP A 43 -2.54 -5.95 5.82
N SER A 44 -2.23 -7.05 5.13
CA SER A 44 -2.04 -8.36 5.78
C SER A 44 -0.86 -8.37 6.77
N ASP A 45 0.19 -7.60 6.48
CA ASP A 45 1.35 -7.48 7.40
C ASP A 45 0.95 -6.73 8.67
N TYR A 46 0.11 -5.71 8.56
CA TYR A 46 -0.46 -5.03 9.71
C TYR A 46 -1.33 -5.99 10.56
N VAL A 47 -2.21 -6.76 9.94
CA VAL A 47 -3.06 -7.72 10.65
C VAL A 47 -2.22 -8.75 11.43
N ALA A 48 -1.11 -9.21 10.86
CA ALA A 48 -0.17 -10.08 11.54
C ALA A 48 0.56 -9.38 12.70
N LEU A 49 0.90 -8.10 12.54
CA LEU A 49 1.56 -7.30 13.56
C LEU A 49 0.62 -6.85 14.68
N GLU A 50 -0.66 -6.65 14.39
CA GLU A 50 -1.66 -6.07 15.30
C GLU A 50 -1.72 -6.78 16.67
N GLN A 51 -1.54 -8.10 16.68
CA GLN A 51 -1.53 -8.89 17.93
C GLN A 51 -0.35 -8.55 18.85
N GLN A 52 0.72 -7.99 18.31
CA GLN A 52 1.92 -7.58 19.05
C GLN A 52 1.91 -6.10 19.42
N LEU A 53 0.98 -5.32 18.84
CA LEU A 53 0.89 -3.90 19.11
C LEU A 53 0.20 -3.61 20.44
N PRO A 54 0.71 -2.61 21.21
CA PRO A 54 -0.02 -2.02 22.31
C PRO A 54 -1.37 -1.45 21.82
N GLU A 55 -2.37 -1.43 22.72
CA GLU A 55 -3.72 -0.94 22.37
C GLU A 55 -3.72 0.50 21.85
N ASP A 56 -2.83 1.32 22.37
CA ASP A 56 -2.67 2.72 21.96
C ASP A 56 -2.01 2.91 20.58
N LEU A 57 -1.41 1.87 20.02
CA LEU A 57 -0.85 1.88 18.65
C LEU A 57 -1.72 1.13 17.63
N LYS A 58 -2.79 0.49 18.05
CA LYS A 58 -3.70 -0.17 17.12
C LYS A 58 -4.48 0.84 16.29
N LEU A 59 -4.54 0.59 14.99
CA LEU A 59 -5.28 1.43 14.07
C LEU A 59 -6.79 1.23 14.26
N GLN A 60 -7.51 2.33 14.44
CA GLN A 60 -8.97 2.27 14.38
C GLN A 60 -9.42 1.97 12.95
N PRO A 61 -10.39 1.08 12.72
CA PRO A 61 -10.81 0.67 11.37
C PRO A 61 -11.24 1.83 10.47
N THR A 62 -11.76 2.90 11.06
CA THR A 62 -12.21 4.11 10.36
C THR A 62 -11.17 5.22 10.29
N SER A 63 -9.97 5.02 10.88
CA SER A 63 -8.92 6.04 10.89
C SER A 63 -8.34 6.27 9.49
N ILE A 64 -7.83 7.46 9.27
CA ILE A 64 -7.10 7.82 8.03
C ILE A 64 -5.90 6.90 7.86
N ALA A 65 -5.20 6.57 8.94
CA ALA A 65 -4.08 5.64 8.91
C ALA A 65 -4.47 4.26 8.37
N ALA A 66 -5.57 3.67 8.85
CA ALA A 66 -6.05 2.39 8.34
C ALA A 66 -6.43 2.46 6.86
N GLN A 67 -7.16 3.49 6.46
CA GLN A 67 -7.56 3.71 5.07
C GLN A 67 -6.32 3.92 4.17
N LYS A 68 -5.35 4.69 4.65
CA LYS A 68 -4.08 4.93 3.95
C LYS A 68 -3.31 3.64 3.69
N LEU A 69 -3.22 2.75 4.69
CA LEU A 69 -2.55 1.46 4.52
C LEU A 69 -3.27 0.57 3.51
N LYS A 70 -4.59 0.58 3.48
CA LYS A 70 -5.38 -0.09 2.43
C LYS A 70 -5.11 0.51 1.04
N CYS A 71 -4.98 1.83 0.92
CA CYS A 71 -4.58 2.50 -0.32
C CYS A 71 -3.17 2.06 -0.77
N LEU A 72 -2.22 2.00 0.16
CA LEU A 72 -0.86 1.53 -0.12
C LEU A 72 -0.84 0.05 -0.54
N THR A 73 -1.73 -0.77 0.01
CA THR A 73 -1.91 -2.17 -0.38
C THR A 73 -2.37 -2.30 -1.82
N ILE A 74 -3.37 -1.53 -2.24
CA ILE A 74 -3.84 -1.47 -3.63
C ILE A 74 -2.69 -1.01 -4.55
N THR A 75 -1.94 -0.01 -4.14
CA THR A 75 -0.79 0.50 -4.90
C THR A 75 0.25 -0.60 -5.14
N SER A 76 0.58 -1.37 -4.11
CA SER A 76 1.50 -2.52 -4.25
C SER A 76 0.97 -3.59 -5.18
N PHE A 77 -0.32 -3.89 -5.11
CA PHE A 77 -0.95 -4.85 -6.01
C PHE A 77 -0.85 -4.42 -7.47
N TYR A 78 -1.14 -3.16 -7.76
CA TYR A 78 -1.10 -2.63 -9.13
C TYR A 78 0.31 -2.42 -9.69
N THR A 79 1.33 -2.54 -8.89
CA THR A 79 2.72 -2.55 -9.38
C THR A 79 2.95 -3.73 -10.36
N ASN A 80 2.29 -4.86 -10.12
CA ASN A 80 2.41 -6.08 -10.92
C ASN A 80 1.15 -6.46 -11.71
N ASN A 81 0.05 -5.74 -11.53
CA ASN A 81 -1.24 -6.04 -12.13
C ASN A 81 -1.85 -4.76 -12.69
N SER A 82 -2.53 -4.84 -13.82
CA SER A 82 -3.23 -3.69 -14.42
C SER A 82 -4.73 -3.70 -14.15
N ARG A 83 -5.27 -4.82 -13.71
CA ARG A 83 -6.69 -5.05 -13.47
C ARG A 83 -6.90 -5.84 -12.20
N ALA A 84 -8.00 -5.58 -11.50
CA ALA A 84 -8.42 -6.35 -10.34
C ALA A 84 -9.93 -6.44 -10.27
N GLN A 85 -10.43 -7.63 -9.98
CA GLN A 85 -11.82 -7.85 -9.60
C GLN A 85 -12.05 -7.26 -8.19
N TYR A 86 -13.25 -6.77 -7.91
CA TYR A 86 -13.59 -6.27 -6.57
C TYR A 86 -13.35 -7.32 -5.49
N GLN A 87 -13.62 -8.59 -5.78
CA GLN A 87 -13.37 -9.67 -4.84
C GLN A 87 -11.90 -9.76 -4.42
N THR A 88 -10.97 -9.67 -5.38
CA THR A 88 -9.53 -9.66 -5.11
C THR A 88 -9.14 -8.47 -4.23
N LEU A 89 -9.66 -7.29 -4.53
CA LEU A 89 -9.37 -6.09 -3.74
C LEU A 89 -9.95 -6.17 -2.32
N LYS A 90 -11.14 -6.77 -2.15
CA LYS A 90 -11.69 -7.06 -0.81
C LYS A 90 -10.78 -7.98 0.00
N GLU A 91 -10.27 -9.02 -0.61
CA GLU A 91 -9.38 -9.99 0.06
C GLU A 91 -8.08 -9.36 0.54
N ILE A 92 -7.44 -8.55 -0.28
CA ILE A 92 -6.14 -7.94 0.07
C ILE A 92 -6.26 -6.74 1.02
N THR A 93 -7.38 -6.03 1.02
CA THR A 93 -7.58 -4.83 1.85
C THR A 93 -8.43 -5.07 3.09
N GLY A 94 -9.12 -6.21 3.16
CA GLY A 94 -10.09 -6.47 4.22
C GLY A 94 -11.35 -5.61 4.09
N ALA A 95 -11.65 -5.06 2.92
CA ALA A 95 -12.87 -4.31 2.66
C ALA A 95 -14.11 -5.20 2.77
N LYS A 96 -15.20 -4.66 3.32
CA LYS A 96 -16.43 -5.41 3.63
C LYS A 96 -17.31 -5.60 2.41
N ASP A 97 -17.38 -4.60 1.56
CA ASP A 97 -18.28 -4.54 0.40
C ASP A 97 -17.61 -3.82 -0.78
N ASP A 98 -18.32 -3.77 -1.89
CA ASP A 98 -17.87 -3.16 -3.13
C ASP A 98 -17.73 -1.64 -2.99
N ASP A 99 -18.61 -1.00 -2.22
CA ASP A 99 -18.56 0.45 -1.99
C ASP A 99 -17.29 0.83 -1.22
N GLU A 100 -16.89 0.03 -0.24
CA GLU A 100 -15.62 0.25 0.48
C GLU A 100 -14.42 0.08 -0.44
N VAL A 101 -14.42 -0.91 -1.34
CA VAL A 101 -13.37 -1.10 -2.36
C VAL A 101 -13.25 0.14 -3.25
N GLU A 102 -14.37 0.63 -3.77
CA GLU A 102 -14.39 1.83 -4.61
C GLU A 102 -13.86 3.06 -3.86
N ASN A 103 -14.30 3.24 -2.61
CA ASN A 103 -13.84 4.35 -1.76
C ASN A 103 -12.34 4.30 -1.50
N ILE A 104 -11.78 3.13 -1.22
CA ILE A 104 -10.33 2.95 -1.05
C ILE A 104 -9.60 3.30 -2.35
N ALA A 105 -10.08 2.82 -3.48
CA ALA A 105 -9.47 3.09 -4.78
C ALA A 105 -9.51 4.58 -5.16
N ILE A 106 -10.63 5.26 -4.90
CA ILE A 106 -10.81 6.70 -5.11
C ILE A 106 -9.88 7.48 -4.17
N MET A 107 -9.78 7.08 -2.91
CA MET A 107 -8.87 7.70 -1.94
C MET A 107 -7.40 7.52 -2.38
N ALA A 108 -7.01 6.33 -2.85
CA ALA A 108 -5.68 6.08 -3.38
C ALA A 108 -5.35 6.98 -4.58
N GLN A 109 -6.33 7.23 -5.46
CA GLN A 109 -6.19 8.20 -6.55
C GLN A 109 -6.07 9.63 -6.02
N GLY A 110 -6.84 10.00 -5.00
CA GLY A 110 -6.73 11.30 -4.34
C GLY A 110 -5.36 11.56 -3.73
N PHE A 111 -4.71 10.53 -3.21
CA PHE A 111 -3.32 10.61 -2.74
C PHE A 111 -2.26 10.63 -3.86
N GLY A 112 -2.66 10.48 -5.12
CA GLY A 112 -1.74 10.41 -6.25
C GLY A 112 -1.00 9.06 -6.38
N LEU A 113 -1.45 8.04 -5.68
CA LEU A 113 -0.81 6.71 -5.68
C LEU A 113 -1.15 5.89 -6.92
N VAL A 114 -2.37 6.03 -7.41
CA VAL A 114 -2.87 5.33 -8.60
C VAL A 114 -3.70 6.27 -9.46
N ARG A 115 -3.81 5.93 -10.73
CA ARG A 115 -4.84 6.47 -11.62
C ARG A 115 -5.70 5.30 -12.09
N ILE A 116 -6.98 5.32 -11.76
CA ILE A 116 -7.88 4.19 -11.94
C ILE A 116 -9.06 4.53 -12.84
N GLN A 117 -9.67 3.46 -13.36
CA GLN A 117 -10.95 3.48 -14.01
C GLN A 117 -11.80 2.36 -13.40
N ILE A 118 -12.97 2.73 -12.90
CA ILE A 118 -13.91 1.80 -12.27
C ILE A 118 -14.89 1.30 -13.33
N ASP A 119 -14.99 -0.01 -13.48
CA ASP A 119 -16.02 -0.68 -14.29
C ASP A 119 -16.95 -1.47 -13.37
N GLN A 120 -18.03 -0.82 -12.93
CA GLN A 120 -19.01 -1.44 -12.04
C GLN A 120 -19.75 -2.61 -12.69
N SER A 121 -19.98 -2.56 -14.01
CA SER A 121 -20.67 -3.62 -14.73
C SER A 121 -19.85 -4.93 -14.78
N ALA A 122 -18.53 -4.81 -14.85
CA ALA A 122 -17.61 -5.93 -14.77
C ALA A 122 -17.14 -6.25 -13.35
N SER A 123 -17.53 -5.44 -12.35
CA SER A 123 -16.99 -5.51 -10.98
C SER A 123 -15.47 -5.52 -10.93
N GLU A 124 -14.88 -4.59 -11.67
CA GLU A 124 -13.43 -4.53 -11.93
C GLU A 124 -12.92 -3.08 -11.81
N ILE A 125 -11.70 -2.93 -11.31
CA ILE A 125 -10.96 -1.67 -11.31
C ILE A 125 -9.69 -1.84 -12.15
N VAL A 126 -9.55 -0.98 -13.15
CA VAL A 126 -8.38 -0.94 -14.01
C VAL A 126 -7.45 0.17 -13.55
N CYS A 127 -6.17 -0.15 -13.39
CA CYS A 127 -5.13 0.83 -13.07
C CYS A 127 -4.41 1.27 -14.33
N LEU A 128 -4.47 2.57 -14.62
CA LEU A 128 -3.82 3.18 -15.77
C LEU A 128 -2.39 3.66 -15.43
N ARG A 129 -2.15 3.98 -14.16
CA ARG A 129 -0.86 4.43 -13.66
C ARG A 129 -0.76 4.12 -12.17
N VAL A 130 0.41 3.70 -11.74
CA VAL A 130 0.74 3.43 -10.33
C VAL A 130 2.02 4.15 -9.92
N ALA A 131 2.02 4.74 -8.72
CA ALA A 131 3.21 5.31 -8.13
C ALA A 131 4.13 4.21 -7.59
N SER A 132 5.43 4.43 -7.64
CA SER A 132 6.41 3.54 -7.03
C SER A 132 6.37 3.67 -5.51
N ARG A 133 6.38 2.53 -4.82
CA ARG A 133 6.62 2.47 -3.37
C ARG A 133 8.10 2.20 -3.08
N CYS A 134 8.52 2.53 -1.87
CA CYS A 134 9.82 2.09 -1.37
C CYS A 134 9.89 0.57 -1.31
N ILE A 135 11.07 0.02 -1.52
CA ILE A 135 11.39 -1.40 -1.38
C ILE A 135 12.52 -1.57 -0.38
N HIS A 136 12.56 -2.71 0.30
CA HIS A 136 13.72 -3.05 1.11
C HIS A 136 14.97 -3.16 0.24
N ASN A 137 16.09 -2.65 0.72
CA ASN A 137 17.38 -2.75 0.05
C ASN A 137 18.04 -4.12 0.32
N THR A 138 17.31 -5.19 0.02
CA THR A 138 17.80 -6.57 0.09
C THR A 138 18.11 -7.10 -1.30
N PRO A 139 19.06 -8.04 -1.47
CA PRO A 139 19.36 -8.63 -2.78
C PRO A 139 18.13 -9.24 -3.45
N GLU A 140 17.23 -9.89 -2.70
CA GLU A 140 16.01 -10.51 -3.21
C GLU A 140 15.03 -9.47 -3.75
N ASP A 141 14.84 -8.35 -3.05
CA ASP A 141 13.94 -7.28 -3.48
C ASP A 141 14.51 -6.52 -4.68
N LEU A 142 15.81 -6.30 -4.72
CA LEU A 142 16.49 -5.72 -5.89
C LEU A 142 16.38 -6.63 -7.12
N ASP A 143 16.51 -7.94 -6.95
CA ASP A 143 16.34 -8.92 -8.03
C ASP A 143 14.92 -8.92 -8.59
N LYS A 144 13.90 -8.78 -7.73
CA LYS A 144 12.50 -8.62 -8.17
C LYS A 144 12.31 -7.36 -9.01
N VAL A 145 12.88 -6.24 -8.61
CA VAL A 145 12.82 -4.98 -9.36
C VAL A 145 13.51 -5.12 -10.71
N ILE A 146 14.69 -5.71 -10.75
CA ILE A 146 15.43 -5.97 -11.99
C ILE A 146 14.63 -6.87 -12.93
N SER A 147 14.02 -7.94 -12.41
CA SER A 147 13.16 -8.84 -13.18
C SER A 147 11.96 -8.11 -13.77
N ASN A 148 11.27 -7.28 -12.98
CA ASN A 148 10.14 -6.48 -13.43
C ASN A 148 10.54 -5.51 -14.55
N ILE A 149 11.69 -4.85 -14.43
CA ILE A 149 12.21 -3.94 -15.46
C ILE A 149 12.52 -4.70 -16.75
N ARG A 150 13.11 -5.89 -16.67
CA ARG A 150 13.37 -6.74 -17.84
C ARG A 150 12.08 -7.15 -18.54
N ASP A 151 11.04 -7.53 -17.79
CA ASP A 151 9.74 -7.91 -18.34
C ASP A 151 9.06 -6.72 -19.02
N MET A 152 9.11 -5.54 -18.42
CA MET A 152 8.61 -4.30 -19.03
C MET A 152 9.35 -4.00 -20.35
N LYS A 153 10.68 -4.11 -20.34
CA LYS A 153 11.51 -3.90 -21.55
C LYS A 153 11.16 -4.90 -22.65
N GLN A 154 10.90 -6.16 -22.32
CA GLN A 154 10.49 -7.17 -23.30
C GLN A 154 9.13 -6.86 -23.90
N ARG A 155 8.12 -6.48 -23.07
CA ARG A 155 6.79 -6.08 -23.54
C ARG A 155 6.86 -4.88 -24.51
N ILE A 156 7.70 -3.89 -24.22
CA ILE A 156 7.90 -2.74 -25.12
C ILE A 156 8.48 -3.20 -26.46
N LYS A 157 9.46 -4.10 -26.46
CA LYS A 157 10.02 -4.66 -27.69
C LYS A 157 8.98 -5.43 -28.53
N ASP A 158 8.13 -6.23 -27.86
CA ASP A 158 7.10 -7.02 -28.51
C ASP A 158 6.04 -6.13 -29.17
N VAL A 159 5.76 -4.96 -28.63
CA VAL A 159 4.81 -3.97 -29.19
C VAL A 159 5.42 -3.18 -30.34
N THR A 160 6.75 -2.95 -30.35
CA THR A 160 7.44 -2.13 -31.36
C THR A 160 7.92 -2.95 -32.56
N ASN A 161 7.88 -4.26 -32.51
CA ASN A 161 8.17 -5.19 -33.59
C ASN A 161 6.88 -5.72 -34.20
#